data_0f1d8159b0e3984d6c7705804fd13fad
#
_entry.id   0f1d8159b0e3984d6c7705804fd13fad
#
_cell.length_a   1.000
_cell.length_b   1.000
_cell.length_c   1.000
_cell.angle_alpha   90.00
_cell.angle_beta   90.00
_cell.angle_gamma   90.00
#
_symmetry.space_group_name_H-M   'P 1'
#
loop_
_entity.id
_entity.type
_entity.pdbx_description
1 polymer ?
#
loop_
_entity_poly.entity_id
_entity_poly.type
_entity_poly.pdbx_seq_one_letter_code
_entity_poly.pdbx_strand_id
1 'polypeptide(L)'
;MKERIKQVRRQMKLTQSAFAARVGVTRDVIASWENGRVEPPEAVIRLLCREQGVSYAWLKHGQEPMSVPVETVLVDKLERIMAGDNEFVKSALSELINLPTEAWEQIGQFVDRLYNARARRR
;
A
#
# COMPACT_ATOMS: atom_id res chain seq x y z
N MET A 1 -14.18 -14.10 -1.13
CA MET A 1 -13.28 -13.41 -2.07
C MET A 1 -13.96 -12.26 -2.83
N LYS A 2 -15.09 -12.54 -3.49
CA LYS A 2 -15.76 -11.54 -4.35
C LYS A 2 -16.13 -10.24 -3.65
N GLU A 3 -16.68 -10.33 -2.45
CA GLU A 3 -17.10 -9.13 -1.71
C GLU A 3 -15.92 -8.37 -1.14
N ARG A 4 -14.86 -9.09 -0.76
CA ARG A 4 -13.66 -8.49 -0.20
C ARG A 4 -12.87 -7.72 -1.27
N ILE A 5 -12.77 -8.25 -2.49
CA ILE A 5 -12.10 -7.54 -3.59
C ILE A 5 -12.85 -6.25 -3.93
N LYS A 6 -14.17 -6.28 -3.92
CA LYS A 6 -15.01 -5.10 -4.11
C LYS A 6 -14.81 -4.07 -2.99
N GLN A 7 -14.69 -4.54 -1.75
CA GLN A 7 -14.43 -3.68 -0.60
C GLN A 7 -13.09 -2.97 -0.71
N VAL A 8 -12.04 -3.69 -1.14
CA VAL A 8 -10.71 -3.09 -1.39
C VAL A 8 -10.83 -1.99 -2.44
N ARG A 9 -11.49 -2.27 -3.56
CA ARG A 9 -11.71 -1.27 -4.61
C ARG A 9 -12.40 -0.02 -4.08
N ARG A 10 -13.46 -0.18 -3.30
CA ARG A 10 -14.21 0.93 -2.74
C ARG A 10 -13.37 1.77 -1.77
N GLN A 11 -12.51 1.13 -0.98
CA GLN A 11 -11.60 1.85 -0.10
C GLN A 11 -10.58 2.67 -0.88
N MET A 12 -10.19 2.21 -2.06
CA MET A 12 -9.33 2.96 -2.97
C MET A 12 -10.08 4.11 -3.65
N LYS A 13 -11.41 4.18 -3.48
CA LYS A 13 -12.30 5.16 -4.11
C LYS A 13 -12.25 5.11 -5.64
N LEU A 14 -12.12 3.90 -6.18
CA LEU A 14 -12.05 3.66 -7.61
C LEU A 14 -13.32 3.02 -8.14
N THR A 15 -13.69 3.40 -9.36
CA THR A 15 -14.71 2.68 -10.13
C THR A 15 -14.12 1.37 -10.63
N GLN A 16 -14.97 0.45 -11.11
CA GLN A 16 -14.49 -0.79 -11.73
C GLN A 16 -13.54 -0.50 -12.91
N SER A 17 -13.87 0.49 -13.74
CA SER A 17 -13.03 0.87 -14.88
C SER A 17 -11.68 1.42 -14.45
N ALA A 18 -11.66 2.30 -13.45
CA ALA A 18 -10.41 2.88 -12.94
C ALA A 18 -9.53 1.82 -12.26
N PHE A 19 -10.15 0.92 -11.51
CA PHE A 19 -9.45 -0.20 -10.87
C PHE A 19 -8.85 -1.14 -11.93
N ALA A 20 -9.62 -1.44 -12.98
CA ALA A 20 -9.16 -2.27 -14.10
C ALA A 20 -7.92 -1.65 -14.77
N ALA A 21 -7.94 -0.36 -15.04
CA ALA A 21 -6.80 0.34 -15.62
C ALA A 21 -5.57 0.24 -14.73
N ARG A 22 -5.76 0.33 -13.41
CA ARG A 22 -4.67 0.30 -12.45
C ARG A 22 -4.00 -1.07 -12.35
N VAL A 23 -4.77 -2.15 -12.44
CA VAL A 23 -4.21 -3.51 -12.38
C VAL A 23 -3.91 -4.12 -13.74
N GLY A 24 -4.21 -3.41 -14.83
CA GLY A 24 -3.87 -3.84 -16.19
C GLY A 24 -4.82 -4.84 -16.80
N VAL A 25 -6.09 -4.80 -16.43
CA VAL A 25 -7.14 -5.67 -16.97
C VAL A 25 -8.32 -4.84 -17.48
N THR A 26 -9.33 -5.49 -18.05
CA THR A 26 -10.55 -4.81 -18.49
C THR A 26 -11.57 -4.71 -17.36
N ARG A 27 -12.52 -3.78 -17.49
CA ARG A 27 -13.62 -3.65 -16.54
C ARG A 27 -14.40 -4.96 -16.38
N ASP A 28 -14.63 -5.69 -17.49
CA ASP A 28 -15.37 -6.95 -17.45
C ASP A 28 -14.66 -8.01 -16.60
N VAL A 29 -13.35 -8.02 -16.60
CA VAL A 29 -12.55 -8.91 -15.74
C VAL A 29 -12.77 -8.54 -14.27
N ILE A 30 -12.77 -7.24 -13.92
CA ILE A 30 -13.07 -6.79 -12.55
C ILE A 30 -14.49 -7.22 -12.15
N ALA A 31 -15.46 -7.03 -13.04
CA ALA A 31 -16.84 -7.44 -12.79
C ALA A 31 -16.94 -8.95 -12.52
N SER A 32 -16.19 -9.76 -13.27
CA SER A 32 -16.13 -11.20 -13.05
C SER A 32 -15.58 -11.57 -11.67
N TRP A 33 -14.56 -10.87 -11.22
CA TRP A 33 -13.99 -11.09 -9.88
C TRP A 33 -15.02 -10.72 -8.79
N GLU A 34 -15.70 -9.60 -8.95
CA GLU A 34 -16.67 -9.10 -7.97
C GLU A 34 -17.98 -9.89 -7.98
N ASN A 35 -18.29 -10.57 -9.08
CA ASN A 35 -19.45 -11.47 -9.18
C ASN A 35 -19.14 -12.91 -8.73
N GLY A 36 -17.87 -13.21 -8.48
CA GLY A 36 -17.47 -14.54 -8.06
C GLY A 36 -17.38 -15.56 -9.18
N ARG A 37 -17.43 -15.14 -10.44
CA ARG A 37 -17.30 -16.02 -11.60
C ARG A 37 -15.89 -16.54 -11.77
N VAL A 38 -14.91 -15.67 -11.56
CA VAL A 38 -13.49 -15.96 -11.67
C VAL A 38 -12.79 -15.37 -10.48
N GLU A 39 -11.85 -16.08 -9.90
CA GLU A 39 -11.01 -15.53 -8.85
C GLU A 39 -9.87 -14.71 -9.47
N PRO A 40 -9.44 -13.59 -8.82
CA PRO A 40 -8.26 -12.85 -9.27
C PRO A 40 -7.02 -13.75 -9.26
N PRO A 41 -6.08 -13.56 -10.20
CA PRO A 41 -4.81 -14.28 -10.16
C PRO A 41 -4.08 -14.02 -8.86
N GLU A 42 -3.31 -14.99 -8.40
CA GLU A 42 -2.53 -14.90 -7.16
C GLU A 42 -1.61 -13.68 -7.15
N ALA A 43 -0.99 -13.36 -8.28
CA ALA A 43 -0.12 -12.19 -8.40
C ALA A 43 -0.86 -10.88 -8.13
N VAL A 44 -2.11 -10.77 -8.58
CA VAL A 44 -2.96 -9.59 -8.34
C VAL A 44 -3.34 -9.49 -6.86
N ILE A 45 -3.72 -10.62 -6.27
CA ILE A 45 -4.07 -10.68 -4.83
C ILE A 45 -2.89 -10.19 -3.99
N ARG A 46 -1.70 -10.70 -4.25
CA ARG A 46 -0.49 -10.31 -3.53
C ARG A 46 -0.12 -8.84 -3.75
N LEU A 47 -0.29 -8.36 -4.98
CA LEU A 47 -0.04 -6.96 -5.32
C LEU A 47 -0.96 -6.02 -4.53
N LEU A 48 -2.25 -6.33 -4.48
CA LEU A 48 -3.22 -5.53 -3.73
C LEU A 48 -2.91 -5.54 -2.23
N CYS A 49 -2.55 -6.68 -1.67
CA CYS A 49 -2.16 -6.77 -0.26
C CYS A 49 -0.96 -5.88 0.03
N ARG A 50 0.04 -5.91 -0.84
CA ARG A 50 1.27 -5.14 -0.70
C ARG A 50 1.01 -3.64 -0.81
N GLU A 51 0.27 -3.22 -1.82
CA GLU A 51 0.06 -1.80 -2.11
C GLU A 51 -0.93 -1.15 -1.15
N GLN A 52 -1.96 -1.88 -0.74
CA GLN A 52 -3.05 -1.33 0.06
C GLN A 52 -2.94 -1.67 1.56
N GLY A 53 -1.91 -2.40 1.97
CA GLY A 53 -1.75 -2.79 3.36
C GLY A 53 -2.85 -3.72 3.85
N VAL A 54 -3.38 -4.54 2.96
CA VAL A 54 -4.44 -5.50 3.26
C VAL A 54 -3.83 -6.86 3.58
N SER A 55 -4.36 -7.53 4.58
CA SER A 55 -3.91 -8.88 4.96
C SER A 55 -4.27 -9.88 3.86
N TYR A 56 -3.30 -10.68 3.43
CA TYR A 56 -3.52 -11.77 2.49
C TYR A 56 -4.55 -12.78 3.04
N ALA A 57 -4.42 -13.14 4.31
CA ALA A 57 -5.34 -14.07 4.97
C ALA A 57 -6.77 -13.53 4.96
N TRP A 58 -6.94 -12.21 5.14
CA TRP A 58 -8.26 -11.61 5.06
C TRP A 58 -8.79 -11.61 3.63
N LEU A 59 -8.01 -11.16 2.67
CA LEU A 59 -8.48 -11.05 1.28
C LEU A 59 -8.78 -12.42 0.68
N LYS A 60 -7.89 -13.38 0.88
CA LYS A 60 -8.02 -14.73 0.32
C LYS A 60 -9.01 -15.60 1.08
N HIS A 61 -8.98 -15.57 2.41
CA HIS A 61 -9.69 -16.53 3.27
C HIS A 61 -10.73 -15.90 4.20
N GLY A 62 -10.83 -14.59 4.23
CA GLY A 62 -11.77 -13.89 5.09
C GLY A 62 -11.38 -13.84 6.57
N GLN A 63 -10.14 -14.14 6.91
CA GLN A 63 -9.66 -14.10 8.28
C GLN A 63 -9.34 -12.66 8.70
N GLU A 64 -9.97 -12.20 9.76
CA GLU A 64 -9.69 -10.85 10.28
C GLU A 64 -8.34 -10.81 11.01
N PRO A 65 -7.72 -9.63 11.08
CA PRO A 65 -8.19 -8.33 10.59
C PRO A 65 -7.89 -8.08 9.10
N MET A 66 -8.59 -7.12 8.53
CA MET A 66 -8.40 -6.69 7.14
C MET A 66 -7.04 -6.05 6.90
N SER A 67 -6.63 -5.16 7.78
CA SER A 67 -5.42 -4.35 7.61
C SER A 67 -4.21 -5.01 8.27
N VAL A 68 -3.07 -4.91 7.58
CA VAL A 68 -1.77 -5.27 8.15
C VAL A 68 -1.25 -4.08 8.97
N PRO A 69 -0.65 -4.30 10.16
CA PRO A 69 -0.06 -3.20 10.92
C PRO A 69 0.96 -2.41 10.08
N VAL A 70 0.95 -1.08 10.24
CA VAL A 70 1.84 -0.18 9.49
C VAL A 70 3.31 -0.59 9.67
N GLU A 71 3.69 -0.97 10.86
CA GLU A 71 5.07 -1.41 11.17
C GLU A 71 5.48 -2.60 10.31
N THR A 72 4.60 -3.58 10.10
CA THR A 72 4.89 -4.75 9.26
C THR A 72 5.10 -4.36 7.80
N VAL A 73 4.25 -3.48 7.27
CA VAL A 73 4.37 -2.97 5.89
C VAL A 73 5.67 -2.19 5.73
N LEU A 74 6.01 -1.36 6.70
CA LEU A 74 7.20 -0.54 6.68
C LEU A 74 8.48 -1.40 6.71
N VAL A 75 8.53 -2.41 7.56
CA VAL A 75 9.66 -3.34 7.64
C VAL A 75 9.86 -4.08 6.32
N ASP A 76 8.77 -4.57 5.69
CA ASP A 76 8.84 -5.23 4.39
C ASP A 76 9.43 -4.33 3.31
N LYS A 77 9.00 -3.06 3.26
CA LYS A 77 9.52 -2.08 2.30
C LYS A 77 11.00 -1.78 2.54
N LEU A 78 11.40 -1.64 3.80
CA LEU A 78 12.81 -1.41 4.16
C LEU A 78 13.68 -2.59 3.76
N GLU A 79 13.23 -3.83 3.99
CA GLU A 79 13.96 -5.02 3.60
C GLU A 79 14.19 -5.08 2.09
N ARG A 80 13.20 -4.69 1.28
CA ARG A 80 13.33 -4.63 -0.17
C ARG A 80 14.34 -3.59 -0.62
N ILE A 81 14.33 -2.41 -0.01
CA ILE A 81 15.30 -1.36 -0.31
C ILE A 81 16.72 -1.85 0.02
N MET A 82 16.89 -2.49 1.17
CA MET A 82 18.20 -2.99 1.59
C MET A 82 18.69 -4.16 0.73
N ALA A 83 17.78 -4.93 0.15
CA ALA A 83 18.15 -6.02 -0.77
C ALA A 83 18.52 -5.51 -2.17
N GLY A 84 18.18 -4.27 -2.52
CA GLY A 84 18.49 -3.66 -3.81
C GLY A 84 19.93 -3.20 -3.91
N ASP A 85 20.32 -2.71 -5.09
CA ASP A 85 21.69 -2.31 -5.39
C ASP A 85 21.95 -0.79 -5.27
N ASN A 86 20.94 -0.02 -4.80
CA ASN A 86 21.08 1.42 -4.70
C ASN A 86 21.82 1.82 -3.43
N GLU A 87 23.13 1.99 -3.57
CA GLU A 87 24.00 2.36 -2.44
C GLU A 87 23.69 3.73 -1.87
N PHE A 88 23.21 4.66 -2.69
CA PHE A 88 22.81 5.99 -2.21
C PHE A 88 21.64 5.88 -1.23
N VAL A 89 20.60 5.11 -1.58
CA VAL A 89 19.42 4.94 -0.71
C VAL A 89 19.82 4.24 0.58
N LYS A 90 20.66 3.21 0.52
CA LYS A 90 21.15 2.51 1.71
C LYS A 90 21.91 3.44 2.64
N SER A 91 22.79 4.27 2.09
CA SER A 91 23.58 5.24 2.86
C SER A 91 22.68 6.30 3.49
N ALA A 92 21.71 6.80 2.73
CA ALA A 92 20.75 7.79 3.24
C ALA A 92 19.93 7.23 4.40
N LEU A 93 19.44 5.99 4.27
CA LEU A 93 18.69 5.33 5.34
C LEU A 93 19.55 5.12 6.59
N SER A 94 20.81 4.70 6.40
CA SER A 94 21.75 4.50 7.50
C SER A 94 21.97 5.81 8.29
N GLU A 95 22.16 6.92 7.58
CA GLU A 95 22.31 8.23 8.21
C GLU A 95 21.04 8.67 8.96
N LEU A 96 19.87 8.44 8.35
CA LEU A 96 18.59 8.79 8.97
C LEU A 96 18.36 7.99 10.27
N ILE A 97 18.68 6.70 10.25
CA ILE A 97 18.51 5.83 11.43
C ILE A 97 19.38 6.30 12.59
N ASN A 98 20.55 6.85 12.29
CA ASN A 98 21.52 7.30 13.31
C ASN A 98 21.33 8.74 13.77
N LEU A 99 20.30 9.43 13.30
CA LEU A 99 20.00 10.80 13.73
C LEU A 99 19.61 10.83 15.22
N PRO A 100 20.06 11.84 15.95
CA PRO A 100 19.62 12.03 17.34
C PRO A 100 18.14 12.41 17.41
N THR A 101 17.54 12.20 18.58
CA THR A 101 16.10 12.45 18.78
C THR A 101 15.72 13.89 18.43
N GLU A 102 16.55 14.87 18.79
CA GLU A 102 16.27 16.28 18.49
C GLU A 102 16.17 16.55 16.98
N ALA A 103 17.00 15.87 16.19
CA ALA A 103 16.94 15.99 14.73
C ALA A 103 15.64 15.43 14.17
N TRP A 104 15.18 14.29 14.69
CA TRP A 104 13.90 13.72 14.30
C TRP A 104 12.72 14.64 14.64
N GLU A 105 12.75 15.31 15.80
CA GLU A 105 11.72 16.27 16.18
C GLU A 105 11.67 17.44 15.19
N GLN A 106 12.82 17.96 14.77
CA GLN A 106 12.91 19.03 13.78
C GLN A 106 12.38 18.59 12.41
N ILE A 107 12.71 17.37 11.99
CA ILE A 107 12.18 16.78 10.75
C ILE A 107 10.65 16.66 10.83
N GLY A 108 10.12 16.20 11.96
CA GLY A 108 8.69 16.10 12.18
C GLY A 108 7.98 17.44 12.05
N GLN A 109 8.54 18.49 12.65
CA GLN A 109 8.01 19.86 12.55
C GLN A 109 8.04 20.35 11.10
N PHE A 110 9.10 20.06 10.37
CA PHE A 110 9.23 20.45 8.96
C PHE A 110 8.17 19.75 8.10
N VAL A 111 7.97 18.46 8.31
CA VAL A 111 6.94 17.67 7.59
C VAL A 111 5.55 18.23 7.89
N ASP A 112 5.26 18.55 9.15
CA ASP A 112 3.98 19.13 9.55
C ASP A 112 3.72 20.45 8.86
N ARG A 113 4.74 21.30 8.76
CA ARG A 113 4.63 22.60 8.06
C ARG A 113 4.35 22.39 6.57
N LEU A 114 5.02 21.43 5.93
CA LEU A 114 4.77 21.11 4.53
C LEU A 114 3.33 20.61 4.33
N TYR A 115 2.86 19.74 5.19
CA TYR A 115 1.51 19.21 5.13
C TYR A 115 0.47 20.33 5.28
N ASN A 116 0.64 21.20 6.26
CA ASN A 116 -0.26 22.33 6.49
C ASN A 116 -0.25 23.33 5.35
N ALA A 117 0.92 23.58 4.75
CA ALA A 117 1.05 24.45 3.58
C ALA A 117 0.29 23.88 2.38
N ARG A 118 0.35 22.57 2.18
CA ARG A 118 -0.42 21.86 1.14
C ARG A 118 -1.92 21.99 1.35
N ALA A 119 -2.37 21.80 2.58
CA ALA A 119 -3.79 21.88 2.93
C ALA A 119 -4.35 23.29 2.69
N ARG A 120 -3.55 24.33 2.94
CA ARG A 120 -3.95 25.75 2.73
C ARG A 120 -4.08 26.13 1.27
N ARG A 121 -3.42 25.40 0.36
CA ARG A 121 -3.46 25.67 -1.09
C ARG A 121 -4.66 25.03 -1.81
N ARG A 122 -5.44 24.21 -1.14
CA ARG A 122 -6.60 23.54 -1.69
C ARG A 122 -7.90 24.29 -1.44
#